data_ca4fdb6657edc4b63d411d5e8475cb29
#
_entry.id   ca4fdb6657edc4b63d411d5e8475cb29
#
_cell.length_a   1.000
_cell.length_b   1.000
_cell.length_c   1.000
_cell.angle_alpha   90.00
_cell.angle_beta   90.00
_cell.angle_gamma   90.00
#
_symmetry.space_group_name_H-M   'P 1'
#
loop_
_entity.id
_entity.type
_entity.pdbx_description
1 polymer ?
#
loop_
_entity_poly.entity_id
_entity_poly.type
_entity_poly.pdbx_seq_one_letter_code
_entity_poly.pdbx_strand_id
1 'polypeptide(L)'
;VTAAMSDSTSPMPFLPLTVEYEERHYAIGKIPGSFMRREGRPGTQATLNARLIDRQIRPLFPKQLRNEIQVIATVLSADQVNDPAPLAAIGASAALAISDIPWAGPTACCVVGYQDGQYVLNPSMRDLHDGLSQLELTVAASADAVLMVEAAADELPEDVMVGAIEFAQAELAKVVGLIAEMREDVGLPKRDFAPEVGLDDALVADVARAAAEAGLRAALLTKGKHERAEAVKALRDGIIAARVPDPEAEGAAELIAQLKAAFDKAEQAELRRMVIEEDLRTDGRRPDEIRPIWIETGVLPMAHGSAVFTRGETQVLGVTTLGTGRSNRLVDDLGLDSTEEFMLHYNFPPFSTGEVKRLRGTSRRELGHGNLARRALVGTIPSQEEFPYVIRVVAETLESNGSSSMASVCAGSLSLMDAGVPVRAPVAGIAMGLVMEGDRYKILSDILGSEDALGDMDFKVTGTADGVTALQMDIKITGITPAIMRQALEQAKRGRLHILARMAEALPGPRPELSARAPRILQVRIPVDKIGVVIGPGGKQIRELEALGATIEVLEDGTVRIYSEDSEAANAVRAQIEALTATAEVGKEYDGVVAKVTE
;
A
#
# COMPACT_ATOMS: atom_id res chain seq x y z
N VAL A 1 21.13 14.42 -1.56
CA VAL A 1 21.08 13.00 -1.96
C VAL A 1 22.47 12.55 -2.40
N THR A 2 22.84 11.32 -2.03
CA THR A 2 24.10 10.68 -2.42
C THR A 2 23.81 9.34 -3.09
N ALA A 3 24.66 8.98 -4.09
CA ALA A 3 24.64 7.68 -4.74
C ALA A 3 26.05 7.09 -4.73
N ALA A 4 26.17 5.83 -4.39
CA ALA A 4 27.44 5.10 -4.37
C ALA A 4 27.27 3.70 -4.94
N MET A 5 28.30 3.17 -5.58
CA MET A 5 28.35 1.81 -6.11
C MET A 5 29.65 1.14 -5.65
N SER A 6 29.52 -0.07 -5.10
CA SER A 6 30.64 -0.92 -4.69
C SER A 6 31.35 -1.53 -5.91
N ASP A 7 32.64 -1.77 -5.80
CA ASP A 7 33.37 -2.53 -6.82
C ASP A 7 33.12 -4.05 -6.72
N SER A 8 32.64 -4.53 -5.56
CA SER A 8 32.30 -5.94 -5.34
C SER A 8 30.91 -6.27 -5.93
N THR A 9 30.79 -7.47 -6.48
CA THR A 9 29.53 -8.02 -6.98
C THR A 9 28.85 -8.90 -5.95
N SER A 10 27.54 -8.82 -5.87
CA SER A 10 26.71 -9.66 -4.99
C SER A 10 26.38 -10.99 -5.70
N PRO A 11 26.36 -12.12 -4.99
CA PRO A 11 25.93 -13.40 -5.54
C PRO A 11 24.41 -13.48 -5.77
N MET A 12 23.65 -12.44 -5.43
CA MET A 12 22.19 -12.42 -5.59
C MET A 12 21.77 -12.37 -7.06
N PRO A 13 20.69 -13.06 -7.46
CA PRO A 13 20.22 -13.08 -8.85
C PRO A 13 19.51 -11.80 -9.29
N PHE A 14 19.48 -10.77 -8.45
CA PHE A 14 18.79 -9.49 -8.69
C PHE A 14 19.71 -8.31 -8.36
N LEU A 15 19.33 -7.11 -8.83
CA LEU A 15 20.04 -5.86 -8.57
C LEU A 15 20.06 -5.56 -7.05
N PRO A 16 21.25 -5.52 -6.41
CA PRO A 16 21.39 -5.23 -4.99
C PRO A 16 21.35 -3.71 -4.74
N LEU A 17 20.20 -3.09 -5.00
CA LEU A 17 19.94 -1.67 -4.78
C LEU A 17 19.32 -1.45 -3.39
N THR A 18 19.95 -0.58 -2.61
CA THR A 18 19.43 -0.09 -1.33
C THR A 18 19.14 1.39 -1.44
N VAL A 19 17.89 1.77 -1.17
CA VAL A 19 17.47 3.17 -1.09
C VAL A 19 17.04 3.46 0.33
N GLU A 20 17.60 4.53 0.90
CA GLU A 20 17.25 5.03 2.23
C GLU A 20 16.75 6.47 2.15
N TYR A 21 15.74 6.76 2.94
CA TYR A 21 15.21 8.11 3.13
C TYR A 21 15.31 8.44 4.61
N GLU A 22 16.07 9.47 4.94
CA GLU A 22 16.38 9.82 6.31
C GLU A 22 15.76 11.17 6.67
N GLU A 23 14.93 11.17 7.69
CA GLU A 23 14.32 12.35 8.29
C GLU A 23 15.17 12.82 9.46
N ARG A 24 15.52 14.10 9.45
CA ARG A 24 16.21 14.74 10.55
C ARG A 24 15.27 15.75 11.21
N HIS A 25 14.91 15.55 12.46
CA HIS A 25 13.96 16.43 13.17
C HIS A 25 14.42 17.88 13.25
N TYR A 26 15.74 18.13 13.22
CA TYR A 26 16.26 19.49 13.13
C TYR A 26 15.88 20.20 11.81
N ALA A 27 15.47 19.47 10.78
CA ALA A 27 15.00 20.05 9.51
C ALA A 27 13.77 20.95 9.69
N ILE A 28 12.98 20.68 10.74
CA ILE A 28 11.82 21.48 11.17
C ILE A 28 12.02 22.12 12.55
N GLY A 29 13.27 22.18 13.03
CA GLY A 29 13.61 22.80 14.32
C GLY A 29 13.17 22.01 15.55
N LYS A 30 12.87 20.70 15.42
CA LYS A 30 12.41 19.83 16.52
C LYS A 30 13.54 18.92 17.05
N ILE A 31 13.41 18.51 18.30
CA ILE A 31 14.16 17.42 18.91
C ILE A 31 13.27 16.17 18.84
N PRO A 32 13.81 14.99 18.45
CA PRO A 32 13.02 13.76 18.37
C PRO A 32 12.24 13.45 19.64
N GLY A 33 10.95 13.06 19.49
CA GLY A 33 10.04 12.75 20.60
C GLY A 33 10.42 11.47 21.37
N SER A 34 11.23 10.58 20.78
CA SER A 34 11.65 9.32 21.37
C SER A 34 12.38 9.49 22.71
N PHE A 35 12.38 8.44 23.56
CA PHE A 35 13.08 8.46 24.86
C PHE A 35 14.57 8.84 24.75
N MET A 36 15.26 8.34 23.71
CA MET A 36 16.69 8.62 23.48
C MET A 36 16.94 10.01 22.87
N ARG A 37 15.90 10.76 22.54
CA ARG A 37 16.00 12.07 21.86
C ARG A 37 16.91 12.05 20.62
N ARG A 38 16.88 10.94 19.91
CA ARG A 38 17.65 10.70 18.70
C ARG A 38 16.78 10.00 17.67
N GLU A 39 17.01 10.29 16.40
CA GLU A 39 16.40 9.55 15.29
C GLU A 39 16.79 8.07 15.40
N GLY A 40 15.80 7.19 15.32
CA GLY A 40 15.96 5.75 15.36
C GLY A 40 15.96 5.14 13.96
N ARG A 41 15.25 4.02 13.82
CA ARG A 41 14.98 3.44 12.50
C ARG A 41 14.01 4.34 11.74
N PRO A 42 14.10 4.38 10.38
CA PRO A 42 13.15 5.13 9.57
C PRO A 42 11.70 4.80 9.93
N GLY A 43 10.89 5.83 10.08
CA GLY A 43 9.46 5.70 10.33
C GLY A 43 8.72 5.09 9.12
N THR A 44 7.41 4.93 9.26
CA THR A 44 6.58 4.39 8.18
C THR A 44 6.67 5.27 6.94
N GLN A 45 6.48 6.59 7.08
CA GLN A 45 6.52 7.52 5.94
C GLN A 45 7.89 7.56 5.27
N ALA A 46 8.97 7.63 6.05
CA ALA A 46 10.33 7.57 5.52
C ALA A 46 10.59 6.28 4.72
N THR A 47 10.08 5.14 5.20
CA THR A 47 10.19 3.87 4.49
C THR A 47 9.37 3.86 3.19
N LEU A 48 8.19 4.48 3.17
CA LEU A 48 7.36 4.63 1.98
C LEU A 48 8.03 5.55 0.95
N ASN A 49 8.61 6.66 1.38
CA ASN A 49 9.37 7.57 0.53
C ASN A 49 10.60 6.89 -0.08
N ALA A 50 11.33 6.08 0.69
CA ALA A 50 12.42 5.27 0.16
C ALA A 50 11.95 4.28 -0.91
N ARG A 51 10.78 3.65 -0.72
CA ARG A 51 10.18 2.75 -1.72
C ARG A 51 9.74 3.48 -3.00
N LEU A 52 9.20 4.69 -2.86
CA LEU A 52 8.85 5.55 -3.99
C LEU A 52 10.08 5.83 -4.86
N ILE A 53 11.18 6.24 -4.25
CA ILE A 53 12.45 6.50 -4.94
C ILE A 53 12.98 5.21 -5.60
N ASP A 54 12.98 4.08 -4.88
CA ASP A 54 13.43 2.78 -5.40
C ASP A 54 12.64 2.38 -6.67
N ARG A 55 11.32 2.47 -6.64
CA ARG A 55 10.44 2.13 -7.76
C ARG A 55 10.66 3.01 -8.98
N GLN A 56 10.98 4.29 -8.77
CA GLN A 56 11.31 5.24 -9.83
C GLN A 56 12.64 4.90 -10.52
N ILE A 57 13.70 4.58 -9.77
CA ILE A 57 15.05 4.48 -10.31
C ILE A 57 15.44 3.05 -10.71
N ARG A 58 14.93 2.02 -10.02
CA ARG A 58 15.27 0.61 -10.20
C ARG A 58 15.12 0.09 -11.64
N PRO A 59 14.04 0.39 -12.39
CA PRO A 59 13.82 -0.14 -13.73
C PRO A 59 14.86 0.29 -14.75
N LEU A 60 15.59 1.37 -14.47
CA LEU A 60 16.55 1.99 -15.40
C LEU A 60 18.00 1.55 -15.19
N PHE A 61 18.25 0.64 -14.25
CA PHE A 61 19.54 -0.01 -14.13
C PHE A 61 19.66 -1.19 -15.11
N PRO A 62 20.87 -1.51 -15.59
CA PRO A 62 21.10 -2.72 -16.39
C PRO A 62 20.66 -3.97 -15.62
N LYS A 63 19.88 -4.85 -16.26
CA LYS A 63 19.29 -6.04 -15.62
C LYS A 63 20.32 -7.01 -15.04
N GLN A 64 21.54 -7.04 -15.60
CA GLN A 64 22.65 -7.91 -15.17
C GLN A 64 23.57 -7.25 -14.13
N LEU A 65 23.35 -5.99 -13.77
CA LEU A 65 24.19 -5.30 -12.78
C LEU A 65 24.06 -5.98 -11.41
N ARG A 66 25.20 -6.39 -10.83
CA ARG A 66 25.28 -7.12 -9.56
C ARG A 66 26.11 -6.39 -8.51
N ASN A 67 26.65 -5.22 -8.83
CA ASN A 67 27.34 -4.36 -7.89
C ASN A 67 26.33 -3.81 -6.87
N GLU A 68 26.71 -3.75 -5.61
CA GLU A 68 25.88 -3.14 -4.58
C GLU A 68 25.79 -1.63 -4.82
N ILE A 69 24.57 -1.13 -4.86
CA ILE A 69 24.27 0.31 -5.06
C ILE A 69 23.49 0.82 -3.87
N GLN A 70 23.90 1.96 -3.34
CA GLN A 70 23.21 2.65 -2.27
C GLN A 70 22.88 4.09 -2.68
N VAL A 71 21.61 4.48 -2.49
CA VAL A 71 21.12 5.85 -2.64
C VAL A 71 20.54 6.30 -1.32
N ILE A 72 21.06 7.41 -0.78
CA ILE A 72 20.59 7.97 0.49
C ILE A 72 20.09 9.39 0.25
N ALA A 73 18.81 9.62 0.53
CA ALA A 73 18.20 10.93 0.57
C ALA A 73 18.03 11.38 2.03
N THR A 74 18.65 12.49 2.42
CA THR A 74 18.56 13.04 3.78
C THR A 74 17.87 14.40 3.73
N VAL A 75 16.77 14.56 4.45
CA VAL A 75 16.06 15.84 4.58
C VAL A 75 16.77 16.68 5.63
N LEU A 76 17.37 17.79 5.19
CA LEU A 76 18.18 18.71 6.03
C LEU A 76 17.42 19.96 6.43
N SER A 77 16.40 20.36 5.66
CA SER A 77 15.52 21.48 5.91
C SER A 77 14.17 21.26 5.24
N ALA A 78 13.07 21.53 5.93
CA ALA A 78 11.70 21.43 5.42
C ALA A 78 10.86 22.59 5.97
N ASP A 79 9.97 23.11 5.12
CA ASP A 79 9.11 24.26 5.43
C ASP A 79 7.74 23.86 5.99
N GLN A 80 7.44 22.56 6.03
CA GLN A 80 6.13 21.99 6.40
C GLN A 80 4.96 22.50 5.52
N VAL A 81 5.28 23.02 4.34
CA VAL A 81 4.32 23.43 3.30
C VAL A 81 4.40 22.47 2.11
N ASN A 82 5.64 22.22 1.66
CA ASN A 82 5.93 21.36 0.52
C ASN A 82 6.39 19.98 1.00
N ASP A 83 5.84 18.90 0.40
CA ASP A 83 6.33 17.55 0.67
C ASP A 83 7.76 17.39 0.15
N PRO A 84 8.74 17.01 1.00
CA PRO A 84 10.11 16.81 0.55
C PRO A 84 10.33 15.53 -0.29
N ALA A 85 9.39 14.59 -0.33
CA ALA A 85 9.56 13.31 -1.02
C ALA A 85 9.74 13.44 -2.55
N PRO A 86 8.98 14.27 -3.29
CA PRO A 86 9.22 14.50 -4.72
C PRO A 86 10.60 15.09 -4.99
N LEU A 87 11.05 16.04 -4.16
CA LEU A 87 12.37 16.63 -4.30
C LEU A 87 13.49 15.63 -4.02
N ALA A 88 13.31 14.72 -3.05
CA ALA A 88 14.25 13.64 -2.77
C ALA A 88 14.35 12.66 -3.96
N ALA A 89 13.23 12.36 -4.61
CA ALA A 89 13.17 11.52 -5.80
C ALA A 89 13.87 12.17 -7.01
N ILE A 90 13.68 13.47 -7.23
CA ILE A 90 14.40 14.27 -8.22
C ILE A 90 15.90 14.29 -7.89
N GLY A 91 16.26 14.49 -6.62
CA GLY A 91 17.65 14.49 -6.16
C GLY A 91 18.34 13.14 -6.35
N ALA A 92 17.62 12.01 -6.17
CA ALA A 92 18.15 10.68 -6.44
C ALA A 92 18.46 10.49 -7.94
N SER A 93 17.56 10.95 -8.80
CA SER A 93 17.75 10.98 -10.24
C SER A 93 18.97 11.83 -10.64
N ALA A 94 19.06 13.05 -10.11
CA ALA A 94 20.19 13.94 -10.39
C ALA A 94 21.54 13.34 -9.92
N ALA A 95 21.59 12.80 -8.70
CA ALA A 95 22.80 12.16 -8.17
C ALA A 95 23.26 10.97 -9.04
N LEU A 96 22.34 10.13 -9.48
CA LEU A 96 22.63 9.04 -10.39
C LEU A 96 23.02 9.56 -11.78
N ALA A 97 22.36 10.58 -12.31
CA ALA A 97 22.65 11.13 -13.63
C ALA A 97 24.08 11.68 -13.73
N ILE A 98 24.56 12.41 -12.72
CA ILE A 98 25.91 12.99 -12.71
C ILE A 98 27.01 12.04 -12.24
N SER A 99 26.66 10.90 -11.61
CA SER A 99 27.64 9.88 -11.17
C SER A 99 28.19 9.07 -12.34
N ASP A 100 29.21 8.27 -12.07
CA ASP A 100 29.75 7.27 -13.00
C ASP A 100 28.97 5.94 -13.01
N ILE A 101 27.92 5.81 -12.19
CA ILE A 101 27.10 4.60 -12.08
C ILE A 101 26.33 4.37 -13.39
N PRO A 102 26.35 3.15 -13.99
CA PRO A 102 25.59 2.84 -15.19
C PRO A 102 24.08 2.85 -14.89
N TRP A 103 23.38 3.84 -15.42
CA TRP A 103 21.96 4.08 -15.21
C TRP A 103 21.36 4.88 -16.38
N ALA A 104 20.19 4.47 -16.88
CA ALA A 104 19.57 4.97 -18.11
C ALA A 104 18.60 6.15 -17.93
N GLY A 105 18.57 6.81 -16.75
CA GLY A 105 17.81 8.04 -16.56
C GLY A 105 18.35 9.23 -17.34
N PRO A 106 17.78 10.44 -17.15
CA PRO A 106 17.11 10.92 -15.92
C PRO A 106 15.61 10.67 -15.82
N THR A 107 15.10 10.83 -14.59
CA THR A 107 13.69 10.76 -14.23
C THR A 107 13.33 11.90 -13.29
N ALA A 108 12.04 12.23 -13.17
CA ALA A 108 11.55 13.18 -12.18
C ALA A 108 10.26 12.66 -11.52
N CYS A 109 9.87 13.30 -10.41
CA CYS A 109 8.69 12.96 -9.62
C CYS A 109 7.95 14.22 -9.20
N CYS A 110 6.61 14.15 -9.17
CA CYS A 110 5.75 15.21 -8.62
C CYS A 110 4.52 14.59 -7.95
N VAL A 111 3.80 15.43 -7.20
CA VAL A 111 2.44 15.14 -6.73
C VAL A 111 1.47 15.98 -7.54
N VAL A 112 0.34 15.38 -7.95
CA VAL A 112 -0.77 16.08 -8.59
C VAL A 112 -1.98 16.03 -7.68
N GLY A 113 -2.52 17.19 -7.34
CA GLY A 113 -3.81 17.37 -6.69
C GLY A 113 -4.94 17.58 -7.70
N TYR A 114 -6.18 17.48 -7.21
CA TYR A 114 -7.38 17.84 -7.95
C TYR A 114 -8.29 18.69 -7.08
N GLN A 115 -8.45 19.96 -7.43
CA GLN A 115 -9.17 20.97 -6.66
C GLN A 115 -10.10 21.74 -7.60
N ASP A 116 -11.36 21.87 -7.25
CA ASP A 116 -12.36 22.62 -8.04
C ASP A 116 -12.38 22.27 -9.54
N GLY A 117 -12.17 20.98 -9.86
CA GLY A 117 -12.16 20.50 -11.25
C GLY A 117 -10.86 20.75 -12.01
N GLN A 118 -9.78 21.18 -11.33
CA GLN A 118 -8.48 21.49 -11.95
C GLN A 118 -7.35 20.67 -11.33
N TYR A 119 -6.36 20.31 -12.15
CA TYR A 119 -5.13 19.68 -11.68
C TYR A 119 -4.20 20.73 -11.08
N VAL A 120 -3.64 20.44 -9.91
CA VAL A 120 -2.70 21.27 -9.18
C VAL A 120 -1.38 20.55 -9.03
N LEU A 121 -0.28 21.14 -9.50
CA LEU A 121 1.06 20.57 -9.36
C LEU A 121 1.59 20.83 -7.96
N ASN A 122 2.04 19.78 -7.27
CA ASN A 122 2.60 19.81 -5.91
C ASN A 122 1.72 20.64 -4.94
N PRO A 123 0.45 20.23 -4.69
CA PRO A 123 -0.40 20.89 -3.71
C PRO A 123 0.30 20.92 -2.34
N SER A 124 0.00 21.92 -1.53
CA SER A 124 0.61 22.02 -0.20
C SER A 124 0.20 20.83 0.68
N MET A 125 1.07 20.46 1.63
CA MET A 125 0.76 19.41 2.62
C MET A 125 -0.54 19.71 3.37
N ARG A 126 -0.84 21.00 3.60
CA ARG A 126 -2.08 21.43 4.25
C ARG A 126 -3.29 21.24 3.35
N ASP A 127 -3.21 21.54 2.05
CA ASP A 127 -4.31 21.32 1.11
C ASP A 127 -4.70 19.84 1.03
N LEU A 128 -3.69 18.95 1.10
CA LEU A 128 -3.91 17.50 1.15
C LEU A 128 -4.50 17.05 2.50
N HIS A 129 -3.96 17.57 3.61
CA HIS A 129 -4.39 17.21 4.96
C HIS A 129 -5.82 17.69 5.27
N ASP A 130 -6.15 18.91 4.87
CA ASP A 130 -7.46 19.54 5.14
C ASP A 130 -8.54 19.07 4.15
N GLY A 131 -8.20 18.16 3.22
CA GLY A 131 -9.15 17.60 2.24
C GLY A 131 -9.60 18.58 1.16
N LEU A 132 -8.86 19.66 0.92
CA LEU A 132 -9.12 20.61 -0.17
C LEU A 132 -8.84 19.98 -1.53
N SER A 133 -7.94 19.00 -1.58
CA SER A 133 -7.65 18.23 -2.78
C SER A 133 -8.31 16.85 -2.71
N GLN A 134 -9.12 16.53 -3.72
CA GLN A 134 -9.75 15.22 -3.88
C GLN A 134 -8.78 14.15 -4.41
N LEU A 135 -7.54 14.54 -4.74
CA LEU A 135 -6.50 13.67 -5.28
C LEU A 135 -5.15 13.97 -4.63
N GLU A 136 -4.44 12.92 -4.25
CA GLU A 136 -3.01 12.90 -3.98
C GLU A 136 -2.39 11.86 -4.90
N LEU A 137 -1.89 12.29 -6.07
CA LEU A 137 -1.32 11.42 -7.09
C LEU A 137 0.17 11.67 -7.23
N THR A 138 0.99 10.75 -6.77
CA THR A 138 2.44 10.76 -7.02
C THR A 138 2.74 10.08 -8.34
N VAL A 139 3.44 10.79 -9.23
CA VAL A 139 3.88 10.28 -10.53
C VAL A 139 5.39 10.41 -10.66
N ALA A 140 6.05 9.35 -11.12
CA ALA A 140 7.42 9.39 -11.57
C ALA A 140 7.51 9.04 -13.05
N ALA A 141 8.26 9.83 -13.82
CA ALA A 141 8.38 9.68 -15.25
C ALA A 141 9.81 9.98 -15.76
N SER A 142 10.17 9.39 -16.89
CA SER A 142 11.25 9.86 -17.77
C SER A 142 10.71 10.92 -18.73
N ALA A 143 11.51 11.38 -19.69
CA ALA A 143 11.04 12.31 -20.71
C ALA A 143 9.84 11.75 -21.51
N ASP A 144 9.88 10.46 -21.81
CA ASP A 144 8.98 9.82 -22.79
C ASP A 144 7.97 8.83 -22.16
N ALA A 145 8.16 8.45 -20.88
CA ALA A 145 7.37 7.38 -20.27
C ALA A 145 7.11 7.60 -18.78
N VAL A 146 5.90 7.30 -18.36
CA VAL A 146 5.54 7.12 -16.95
C VAL A 146 6.15 5.82 -16.45
N LEU A 147 6.74 5.84 -15.26
CA LEU A 147 7.43 4.70 -14.65
C LEU A 147 6.69 4.15 -13.44
N MET A 148 6.13 5.04 -12.64
CA MET A 148 5.46 4.70 -11.39
C MET A 148 4.34 5.71 -11.11
N VAL A 149 3.23 5.18 -10.60
CA VAL A 149 2.08 5.97 -10.13
C VAL A 149 1.63 5.42 -8.78
N GLU A 150 1.29 6.32 -7.85
CA GLU A 150 0.65 5.96 -6.59
C GLU A 150 -0.35 7.06 -6.20
N ALA A 151 -1.61 6.70 -5.91
CA ALA A 151 -2.65 7.66 -5.61
C ALA A 151 -3.50 7.29 -4.41
N ALA A 152 -3.97 8.32 -3.71
CA ALA A 152 -5.20 8.32 -2.93
C ALA A 152 -6.19 9.29 -3.59
N ALA A 153 -7.46 8.91 -3.69
CA ALA A 153 -8.49 9.70 -4.36
C ALA A 153 -9.82 9.62 -3.62
N ASP A 154 -10.61 10.66 -3.70
CA ASP A 154 -11.97 10.68 -3.13
C ASP A 154 -12.98 10.33 -4.22
N GLU A 155 -13.07 9.02 -4.54
CA GLU A 155 -14.02 8.44 -5.50
C GLU A 155 -14.00 9.14 -6.88
N LEU A 156 -12.79 9.47 -7.38
CA LEU A 156 -12.65 10.13 -8.68
C LEU A 156 -12.88 9.17 -9.84
N PRO A 157 -13.48 9.67 -10.95
CA PRO A 157 -13.63 8.92 -12.19
C PRO A 157 -12.28 8.50 -12.80
N GLU A 158 -12.27 7.40 -13.53
CA GLU A 158 -11.07 6.83 -14.15
C GLU A 158 -10.42 7.78 -15.17
N ASP A 159 -11.19 8.56 -15.89
CA ASP A 159 -10.69 9.54 -16.88
C ASP A 159 -9.97 10.73 -16.21
N VAL A 160 -10.43 11.16 -15.03
CA VAL A 160 -9.73 12.17 -14.20
C VAL A 160 -8.36 11.63 -13.76
N MET A 161 -8.29 10.35 -13.38
CA MET A 161 -7.01 9.72 -13.01
C MET A 161 -6.02 9.70 -14.20
N VAL A 162 -6.48 9.35 -15.41
CA VAL A 162 -5.62 9.37 -16.61
C VAL A 162 -5.17 10.79 -16.92
N GLY A 163 -6.09 11.76 -16.90
CA GLY A 163 -5.74 13.17 -17.16
C GLY A 163 -4.72 13.72 -16.18
N ALA A 164 -4.78 13.32 -14.89
CA ALA A 164 -3.78 13.71 -13.89
C ALA A 164 -2.39 13.12 -14.19
N ILE A 165 -2.32 11.89 -14.70
CA ILE A 165 -1.06 11.25 -15.12
C ILE A 165 -0.49 11.97 -16.36
N GLU A 166 -1.32 12.28 -17.36
CA GLU A 166 -0.92 13.03 -18.56
C GLU A 166 -0.40 14.43 -18.18
N PHE A 167 -1.10 15.12 -17.26
CA PHE A 167 -0.68 16.43 -16.75
C PHE A 167 0.70 16.33 -16.05
N ALA A 168 0.89 15.34 -15.16
CA ALA A 168 2.15 15.11 -14.48
C ALA A 168 3.30 14.88 -15.47
N GLN A 169 3.11 14.02 -16.47
CA GLN A 169 4.14 13.70 -17.46
C GLN A 169 4.61 14.93 -18.23
N ALA A 170 3.70 15.80 -18.63
CA ALA A 170 4.03 17.04 -19.32
C ALA A 170 4.89 18.01 -18.46
N GLU A 171 4.59 18.08 -17.16
CA GLU A 171 5.35 18.91 -16.25
C GLU A 171 6.71 18.29 -15.88
N LEU A 172 6.75 16.97 -15.69
CA LEU A 172 7.98 16.25 -15.35
C LEU A 172 9.02 16.25 -16.48
N ALA A 173 8.59 16.28 -17.74
CA ALA A 173 9.50 16.38 -18.89
C ALA A 173 10.43 17.61 -18.80
N LYS A 174 9.95 18.73 -18.23
CA LYS A 174 10.74 19.95 -18.02
C LYS A 174 11.85 19.71 -16.99
N VAL A 175 11.54 19.02 -15.88
CA VAL A 175 12.51 18.72 -14.82
C VAL A 175 13.53 17.70 -15.30
N VAL A 176 13.11 16.71 -16.07
CA VAL A 176 13.98 15.71 -16.70
C VAL A 176 14.98 16.42 -17.63
N GLY A 177 14.53 17.42 -18.43
CA GLY A 177 15.40 18.23 -19.26
C GLY A 177 16.49 18.96 -18.47
N LEU A 178 16.14 19.60 -17.35
CA LEU A 178 17.09 20.26 -16.46
C LEU A 178 18.15 19.29 -15.89
N ILE A 179 17.75 18.07 -15.52
CA ILE A 179 18.72 17.06 -15.04
C ILE A 179 19.63 16.60 -16.18
N ALA A 180 19.10 16.50 -17.40
CA ALA A 180 19.91 16.16 -18.57
C ALA A 180 20.96 17.24 -18.85
N GLU A 181 20.61 18.51 -18.83
CA GLU A 181 21.54 19.65 -18.93
C GLU A 181 22.62 19.60 -17.84
N MET A 182 22.20 19.38 -16.57
CA MET A 182 23.14 19.25 -15.45
C MET A 182 24.12 18.08 -15.67
N ARG A 183 23.66 16.97 -16.24
CA ARG A 183 24.51 15.81 -16.58
C ARG A 183 25.55 16.19 -17.66
N GLU A 184 25.19 16.99 -18.66
CA GLU A 184 26.10 17.45 -19.69
C GLU A 184 27.18 18.39 -19.11
N ASP A 185 26.80 19.25 -18.15
CA ASP A 185 27.70 20.24 -17.56
C ASP A 185 28.72 19.64 -16.57
N VAL A 186 28.27 18.73 -15.69
CA VAL A 186 29.08 18.27 -14.55
C VAL A 186 29.09 16.73 -14.39
N GLY A 187 28.45 15.99 -15.29
CA GLY A 187 28.34 14.54 -15.19
C GLY A 187 29.66 13.83 -15.46
N LEU A 188 29.89 12.74 -14.73
CA LEU A 188 31.00 11.82 -14.98
C LEU A 188 30.66 10.86 -16.12
N PRO A 189 31.64 10.42 -16.91
CA PRO A 189 31.47 9.30 -17.84
C PRO A 189 30.95 8.07 -17.07
N LYS A 190 29.95 7.39 -17.62
CA LYS A 190 29.47 6.14 -17.02
C LYS A 190 30.53 5.06 -17.10
N ARG A 191 30.64 4.27 -16.00
CA ARG A 191 31.51 3.08 -16.01
C ARG A 191 31.05 2.13 -17.10
N ASP A 192 32.01 1.59 -17.83
CA ASP A 192 31.73 0.53 -18.78
C ASP A 192 31.17 -0.67 -18.02
N PHE A 193 29.92 -1.00 -18.30
CA PHE A 193 29.29 -2.21 -17.85
C PHE A 193 29.25 -3.19 -19.03
N ALA A 194 30.21 -4.11 -19.04
CA ALA A 194 30.11 -5.26 -19.91
C ALA A 194 29.14 -6.24 -19.28
N PRO A 195 27.93 -6.44 -19.84
CA PRO A 195 27.05 -7.50 -19.34
C PRO A 195 27.84 -8.81 -19.44
N GLU A 196 27.76 -9.66 -18.39
CA GLU A 196 28.20 -11.06 -18.54
C GLU A 196 27.65 -11.58 -19.86
N VAL A 197 28.46 -12.38 -20.58
CA VAL A 197 28.10 -12.92 -21.90
C VAL A 197 26.65 -13.38 -21.85
N GLY A 198 25.79 -12.71 -22.62
CA GLY A 198 24.37 -13.03 -22.64
C GLY A 198 24.18 -14.50 -22.99
N LEU A 199 23.09 -15.10 -22.58
CA LEU A 199 22.74 -16.45 -22.98
C LEU A 199 22.90 -16.56 -24.50
N ASP A 200 23.60 -17.58 -24.96
CA ASP A 200 23.71 -17.89 -26.38
C ASP A 200 22.29 -18.10 -26.96
N ASP A 201 21.96 -17.36 -28.01
CA ASP A 201 20.64 -17.45 -28.66
C ASP A 201 20.39 -18.86 -29.21
N ALA A 202 21.43 -19.59 -29.62
CA ALA A 202 21.33 -20.97 -30.05
C ALA A 202 20.93 -21.90 -28.87
N LEU A 203 21.53 -21.67 -27.69
CA LEU A 203 21.16 -22.37 -26.46
C LEU A 203 19.72 -22.09 -26.06
N VAL A 204 19.28 -20.83 -26.11
CA VAL A 204 17.90 -20.44 -25.82
C VAL A 204 16.93 -21.13 -26.76
N ALA A 205 17.19 -21.13 -28.06
CA ALA A 205 16.36 -21.79 -29.07
C ALA A 205 16.31 -23.32 -28.89
N ASP A 206 17.46 -23.94 -28.56
CA ASP A 206 17.51 -25.39 -28.30
C ASP A 206 16.71 -25.79 -27.05
N VAL A 207 16.88 -25.03 -25.95
CA VAL A 207 16.11 -25.29 -24.71
C VAL A 207 14.61 -25.04 -24.92
N ALA A 208 14.24 -23.99 -25.65
CA ALA A 208 12.84 -23.70 -25.96
C ALA A 208 12.18 -24.82 -26.77
N ARG A 209 12.88 -25.36 -27.78
CA ARG A 209 12.41 -26.52 -28.56
C ARG A 209 12.25 -27.75 -27.68
N ALA A 210 13.25 -28.06 -26.87
CA ALA A 210 13.20 -29.21 -25.97
C ALA A 210 12.09 -29.07 -24.92
N ALA A 211 11.84 -27.87 -24.39
CA ALA A 211 10.76 -27.61 -23.46
C ALA A 211 9.39 -27.79 -24.12
N ALA A 212 9.20 -27.31 -25.35
CA ALA A 212 7.97 -27.51 -26.10
C ALA A 212 7.71 -29.00 -26.38
N GLU A 213 8.73 -29.75 -26.85
CA GLU A 213 8.65 -31.20 -27.11
C GLU A 213 8.36 -32.01 -25.82
N ALA A 214 8.92 -31.59 -24.70
CA ALA A 214 8.70 -32.20 -23.39
C ALA A 214 7.35 -31.84 -22.75
N GLY A 215 6.56 -30.93 -23.37
CA GLY A 215 5.20 -30.59 -22.94
C GLY A 215 5.09 -29.39 -21.98
N LEU A 216 5.94 -28.36 -22.13
CA LEU A 216 5.91 -27.15 -21.32
C LEU A 216 4.51 -26.54 -21.22
N ARG A 217 3.79 -26.45 -22.33
CA ARG A 217 2.41 -25.94 -22.35
C ARG A 217 1.47 -26.74 -21.42
N ALA A 218 1.55 -28.06 -21.44
CA ALA A 218 0.73 -28.92 -20.58
C ALA A 218 1.09 -28.71 -19.10
N ALA A 219 2.38 -28.57 -18.80
CA ALA A 219 2.86 -28.28 -17.46
C ALA A 219 2.35 -26.91 -16.96
N LEU A 220 2.37 -25.87 -17.80
CA LEU A 220 1.85 -24.54 -17.49
C LEU A 220 0.32 -24.52 -17.26
N LEU A 221 -0.42 -25.41 -17.88
CA LEU A 221 -1.88 -25.55 -17.72
C LEU A 221 -2.28 -26.48 -16.57
N THR A 222 -1.33 -27.02 -15.80
CA THR A 222 -1.63 -27.85 -14.64
C THR A 222 -2.41 -27.04 -13.60
N LYS A 223 -3.53 -27.60 -13.12
CA LYS A 223 -4.37 -26.95 -12.10
C LYS A 223 -3.66 -26.96 -10.74
N GLY A 224 -3.82 -25.86 -9.99
CA GLY A 224 -3.17 -25.66 -8.70
C GLY A 224 -1.78 -25.02 -8.82
N LYS A 225 -1.49 -24.10 -7.90
CA LYS A 225 -0.21 -23.36 -7.89
C LYS A 225 0.98 -24.30 -7.66
N HIS A 226 0.86 -25.18 -6.65
CA HIS A 226 1.94 -26.09 -6.26
C HIS A 226 2.16 -27.17 -7.32
N GLU A 227 1.10 -27.81 -7.78
CA GLU A 227 1.13 -28.86 -8.79
C GLU A 227 1.71 -28.34 -10.11
N ARG A 228 1.34 -27.14 -10.53
CA ARG A 228 1.91 -26.46 -11.70
C ARG A 228 3.38 -26.18 -11.53
N ALA A 229 3.78 -25.61 -10.38
CA ALA A 229 5.18 -25.32 -10.09
C ALA A 229 6.04 -26.61 -10.08
N GLU A 230 5.53 -27.71 -9.52
CA GLU A 230 6.20 -29.01 -9.53
C GLU A 230 6.30 -29.59 -10.95
N ALA A 231 5.24 -29.51 -11.76
CA ALA A 231 5.25 -29.97 -13.14
C ALA A 231 6.27 -29.22 -13.99
N VAL A 232 6.30 -27.89 -13.91
CA VAL A 232 7.27 -27.03 -14.61
C VAL A 232 8.70 -27.32 -14.13
N LYS A 233 8.89 -27.44 -12.82
CA LYS A 233 10.20 -27.78 -12.22
C LYS A 233 10.70 -29.15 -12.68
N ALA A 234 9.85 -30.19 -12.64
CA ALA A 234 10.23 -31.54 -13.06
C ALA A 234 10.68 -31.56 -14.54
N LEU A 235 9.95 -30.82 -15.39
CA LEU A 235 10.30 -30.69 -16.80
C LEU A 235 11.63 -29.98 -16.99
N ARG A 236 11.87 -28.85 -16.31
CA ARG A 236 13.14 -28.13 -16.32
C ARG A 236 14.30 -29.01 -15.85
N ASP A 237 14.13 -29.67 -14.70
CA ASP A 237 15.17 -30.51 -14.10
C ASP A 237 15.50 -31.72 -15.01
N GLY A 238 14.49 -32.29 -15.69
CA GLY A 238 14.68 -33.34 -16.70
C GLY A 238 15.49 -32.88 -17.92
N ILE A 239 15.21 -31.66 -18.43
CA ILE A 239 15.96 -31.07 -19.54
C ILE A 239 17.42 -30.81 -19.13
N ILE A 240 17.66 -30.33 -17.91
CA ILE A 240 19.01 -30.08 -17.38
C ILE A 240 19.76 -31.40 -17.21
N ALA A 241 19.17 -32.42 -16.59
CA ALA A 241 19.80 -33.71 -16.38
C ALA A 241 20.19 -34.41 -17.68
N ALA A 242 19.38 -34.26 -18.73
CA ALA A 242 19.73 -34.80 -20.06
C ALA A 242 20.95 -34.14 -20.71
N ARG A 243 21.26 -32.86 -20.38
CA ARG A 243 22.39 -32.09 -20.94
C ARG A 243 23.62 -32.08 -20.03
N VAL A 244 23.42 -32.26 -18.74
CA VAL A 244 24.48 -32.29 -17.72
C VAL A 244 24.32 -33.57 -16.89
N PRO A 245 24.78 -34.74 -17.44
CA PRO A 245 24.65 -36.02 -16.73
C PRO A 245 25.47 -36.10 -15.45
N ASP A 246 26.59 -35.37 -15.38
CA ASP A 246 27.43 -35.25 -14.19
C ASP A 246 27.47 -33.81 -13.69
N PRO A 247 26.69 -33.48 -12.65
CA PRO A 247 26.61 -32.13 -12.08
C PRO A 247 27.90 -31.69 -11.34
N GLU A 248 28.81 -32.61 -11.02
CA GLU A 248 30.07 -32.32 -10.34
C GLU A 248 31.24 -32.12 -11.35
N ALA A 249 31.00 -32.27 -12.65
CA ALA A 249 32.01 -32.04 -13.69
C ALA A 249 32.43 -30.56 -13.73
N GLU A 250 33.67 -30.33 -14.16
CA GLU A 250 34.18 -28.95 -14.34
C GLU A 250 33.31 -28.17 -15.34
N GLY A 251 32.87 -26.96 -14.97
CA GLY A 251 31.96 -26.13 -15.75
C GLY A 251 30.47 -26.50 -15.68
N ALA A 252 30.11 -27.62 -15.04
CA ALA A 252 28.70 -28.07 -14.96
C ALA A 252 27.81 -27.04 -14.25
N ALA A 253 28.26 -26.43 -13.17
CA ALA A 253 27.52 -25.43 -12.43
C ALA A 253 27.13 -24.19 -13.27
N GLU A 254 28.06 -23.72 -14.11
CA GLU A 254 27.83 -22.61 -15.03
C GLU A 254 26.82 -22.98 -16.12
N LEU A 255 27.01 -24.16 -16.75
CA LEU A 255 26.09 -24.66 -17.77
C LEU A 255 24.69 -24.89 -17.20
N ILE A 256 24.55 -25.41 -15.97
CA ILE A 256 23.26 -25.54 -15.27
C ILE A 256 22.60 -24.18 -15.08
N ALA A 257 23.36 -23.16 -14.69
CA ALA A 257 22.83 -21.80 -14.54
C ALA A 257 22.32 -21.22 -15.88
N GLN A 258 23.08 -21.42 -16.96
CA GLN A 258 22.69 -20.99 -18.31
C GLN A 258 21.44 -21.74 -18.80
N LEU A 259 21.36 -23.06 -18.59
CA LEU A 259 20.18 -23.87 -18.95
C LEU A 259 18.92 -23.45 -18.17
N LYS A 260 19.03 -23.15 -16.87
CA LYS A 260 17.94 -22.59 -16.07
C LYS A 260 17.43 -21.28 -16.65
N ALA A 261 18.35 -20.35 -16.90
CA ALA A 261 18.00 -19.05 -17.45
C ALA A 261 17.42 -19.14 -18.87
N ALA A 262 17.88 -20.08 -19.70
CA ALA A 262 17.30 -20.36 -21.02
C ALA A 262 15.89 -20.96 -20.90
N PHE A 263 15.66 -21.83 -19.93
CA PHE A 263 14.35 -22.39 -19.65
C PHE A 263 13.36 -21.32 -19.15
N ASP A 264 13.79 -20.43 -18.25
CA ASP A 264 12.97 -19.33 -17.75
C ASP A 264 12.50 -18.40 -18.89
N LYS A 265 13.40 -18.15 -19.88
CA LYS A 265 13.01 -17.43 -21.11
C LYS A 265 11.98 -18.20 -21.95
N ALA A 266 12.14 -19.51 -22.07
CA ALA A 266 11.19 -20.35 -22.82
C ALA A 266 9.82 -20.40 -22.13
N GLU A 267 9.80 -20.50 -20.80
CA GLU A 267 8.58 -20.43 -19.99
C GLU A 267 7.86 -19.09 -20.17
N GLN A 268 8.61 -17.98 -20.07
CA GLN A 268 8.06 -16.63 -20.28
C GLN A 268 7.47 -16.48 -21.68
N ALA A 269 8.20 -16.92 -22.71
CA ALA A 269 7.78 -16.81 -24.11
C ALA A 269 6.47 -17.59 -24.36
N GLU A 270 6.37 -18.83 -23.85
CA GLU A 270 5.16 -19.64 -24.02
C GLU A 270 3.96 -19.06 -23.26
N LEU A 271 4.14 -18.59 -22.02
CA LEU A 271 3.09 -17.91 -21.26
C LEU A 271 2.57 -16.69 -22.02
N ARG A 272 3.47 -15.83 -22.50
CA ARG A 272 3.11 -14.61 -23.24
C ARG A 272 2.42 -14.95 -24.55
N ARG A 273 2.87 -15.98 -25.26
CA ARG A 273 2.25 -16.46 -26.49
C ARG A 273 0.81 -16.95 -26.25
N MET A 274 0.59 -17.76 -25.20
CA MET A 274 -0.75 -18.23 -24.83
C MET A 274 -1.70 -17.07 -24.56
N VAL A 275 -1.24 -16.05 -23.84
CA VAL A 275 -2.05 -14.87 -23.52
C VAL A 275 -2.36 -14.04 -24.78
N ILE A 276 -1.34 -13.72 -25.59
CA ILE A 276 -1.50 -12.82 -26.76
C ILE A 276 -2.23 -13.49 -27.91
N GLU A 277 -1.96 -14.76 -28.20
CA GLU A 277 -2.45 -15.44 -29.40
C GLU A 277 -3.74 -16.25 -29.16
N GLU A 278 -3.94 -16.74 -27.92
CA GLU A 278 -5.02 -17.69 -27.64
C GLU A 278 -6.01 -17.18 -26.60
N ASP A 279 -5.79 -15.99 -26.00
CA ASP A 279 -6.57 -15.47 -24.87
C ASP A 279 -6.66 -16.47 -23.70
N LEU A 280 -5.59 -17.24 -23.50
CA LEU A 280 -5.52 -18.33 -22.52
C LEU A 280 -4.47 -18.06 -21.46
N ARG A 281 -4.86 -18.10 -20.20
CA ARG A 281 -4.00 -17.96 -19.01
C ARG A 281 -3.63 -19.32 -18.42
N THR A 282 -2.61 -19.37 -17.57
CA THR A 282 -2.10 -20.63 -16.99
C THR A 282 -3.10 -21.39 -16.12
N ASP A 283 -4.10 -20.72 -15.59
CA ASP A 283 -5.19 -21.34 -14.82
C ASP A 283 -6.45 -21.62 -15.66
N GLY A 284 -6.37 -21.42 -16.98
CA GLY A 284 -7.44 -21.68 -17.93
C GLY A 284 -8.40 -20.51 -18.12
N ARG A 285 -8.24 -19.40 -17.41
CA ARG A 285 -9.08 -18.20 -17.56
C ARG A 285 -8.77 -17.43 -18.86
N ARG A 286 -9.74 -16.65 -19.28
CA ARG A 286 -9.59 -15.58 -20.28
C ARG A 286 -8.95 -14.32 -19.64
N PRO A 287 -8.42 -13.38 -20.43
CA PRO A 287 -7.76 -12.19 -19.90
C PRO A 287 -8.60 -11.34 -18.94
N ASP A 288 -9.91 -11.25 -19.15
CA ASP A 288 -10.84 -10.42 -18.37
C ASP A 288 -11.53 -11.16 -17.21
N GLU A 289 -11.31 -12.47 -17.05
CA GLU A 289 -11.95 -13.27 -16.02
C GLU A 289 -11.28 -13.13 -14.66
N ILE A 290 -12.13 -13.13 -13.62
CA ILE A 290 -11.75 -13.07 -12.20
C ILE A 290 -11.91 -14.45 -11.58
N ARG A 291 -10.99 -14.84 -10.71
CA ARG A 291 -11.05 -16.11 -9.96
C ARG A 291 -12.32 -16.18 -9.09
N PRO A 292 -12.80 -17.37 -8.77
CA PRO A 292 -13.93 -17.55 -7.85
C PRO A 292 -13.68 -16.83 -6.52
N ILE A 293 -14.71 -16.13 -6.02
CA ILE A 293 -14.67 -15.39 -4.76
C ILE A 293 -15.53 -16.12 -3.74
N TRP A 294 -14.99 -16.31 -2.54
CA TRP A 294 -15.68 -16.83 -1.37
C TRP A 294 -15.45 -15.89 -0.19
N ILE A 295 -16.50 -15.64 0.59
CA ILE A 295 -16.49 -14.67 1.69
C ILE A 295 -17.22 -15.25 2.88
N GLU A 296 -16.65 -15.05 4.09
CA GLU A 296 -17.29 -15.36 5.36
C GLU A 296 -17.06 -14.18 6.33
N THR A 297 -18.11 -13.76 7.03
CA THR A 297 -18.05 -12.67 8.00
C THR A 297 -18.36 -13.14 9.42
N GLY A 298 -17.88 -12.41 10.44
CA GLY A 298 -18.10 -12.79 11.83
C GLY A 298 -17.35 -14.05 12.28
N VAL A 299 -16.21 -14.35 11.65
CA VAL A 299 -15.45 -15.59 11.89
C VAL A 299 -14.71 -15.63 13.24
N LEU A 300 -14.42 -14.48 13.83
CA LEU A 300 -13.72 -14.37 15.11
C LEU A 300 -14.68 -13.86 16.21
N PRO A 301 -15.09 -14.72 17.15
CA PRO A 301 -16.16 -14.36 18.12
C PRO A 301 -15.77 -13.29 19.15
N MET A 302 -14.46 -13.00 19.31
CA MET A 302 -13.97 -11.99 20.26
C MET A 302 -13.57 -10.67 19.58
N ALA A 303 -13.47 -10.65 18.25
CA ALA A 303 -13.19 -9.43 17.49
C ALA A 303 -14.44 -8.56 17.37
N HIS A 304 -14.25 -7.25 17.13
CA HIS A 304 -15.40 -6.35 16.94
C HIS A 304 -16.01 -6.54 15.55
N GLY A 305 -15.18 -6.83 14.52
CA GLY A 305 -15.61 -7.28 13.21
C GLY A 305 -14.53 -8.13 12.57
N SER A 306 -14.93 -9.12 11.77
CA SER A 306 -13.98 -9.99 11.09
C SER A 306 -14.56 -10.55 9.80
N ALA A 307 -13.72 -10.67 8.76
CA ALA A 307 -14.11 -11.25 7.48
C ALA A 307 -12.95 -11.99 6.85
N VAL A 308 -13.23 -13.16 6.30
CA VAL A 308 -12.32 -13.86 5.39
C VAL A 308 -12.76 -13.58 3.97
N PHE A 309 -11.82 -13.08 3.17
CA PHE A 309 -12.00 -12.87 1.73
C PHE A 309 -11.04 -13.79 0.98
N THR A 310 -11.60 -14.66 0.15
CA THR A 310 -10.84 -15.59 -0.69
C THR A 310 -11.12 -15.33 -2.16
N ARG A 311 -10.06 -15.27 -2.95
CA ARG A 311 -10.11 -15.13 -4.41
C ARG A 311 -9.16 -16.16 -5.02
N GLY A 312 -9.70 -17.28 -5.48
CA GLY A 312 -8.90 -18.45 -5.87
C GLY A 312 -7.97 -18.89 -4.73
N GLU A 313 -6.67 -18.91 -4.99
CA GLU A 313 -5.61 -19.27 -4.05
C GLU A 313 -5.00 -18.04 -3.33
N THR A 314 -5.79 -17.00 -3.09
CA THR A 314 -5.41 -15.84 -2.28
C THR A 314 -6.46 -15.62 -1.21
N GLN A 315 -6.07 -15.72 0.05
CA GLN A 315 -6.97 -15.61 1.20
C GLN A 315 -6.41 -14.62 2.22
N VAL A 316 -7.28 -13.72 2.70
CA VAL A 316 -6.97 -12.73 3.74
C VAL A 316 -8.07 -12.69 4.78
N LEU A 317 -7.67 -12.70 6.04
CA LEU A 317 -8.53 -12.43 7.19
C LEU A 317 -8.38 -10.95 7.57
N GLY A 318 -9.46 -10.17 7.39
CA GLY A 318 -9.58 -8.80 7.90
C GLY A 318 -10.18 -8.80 9.29
N VAL A 319 -9.57 -8.06 10.21
CA VAL A 319 -10.04 -7.94 11.60
C VAL A 319 -10.12 -6.47 12.00
N THR A 320 -11.29 -6.02 12.42
CA THR A 320 -11.54 -4.66 12.88
C THR A 320 -11.65 -4.61 14.40
N THR A 321 -10.95 -3.65 15.00
CA THR A 321 -11.03 -3.32 16.42
C THR A 321 -11.36 -1.84 16.57
N LEU A 322 -12.34 -1.54 17.41
CA LEU A 322 -12.76 -0.19 17.78
C LEU A 322 -12.18 0.20 19.14
N GLY A 323 -11.56 1.35 19.22
CA GLY A 323 -10.95 1.87 20.44
C GLY A 323 -11.45 3.26 20.80
N THR A 324 -10.98 3.76 21.94
CA THR A 324 -11.24 5.13 22.41
C THR A 324 -10.22 6.10 21.84
N GLY A 325 -10.45 7.42 21.96
CA GLY A 325 -9.51 8.46 21.56
C GLY A 325 -8.11 8.32 22.15
N ARG A 326 -7.97 7.66 23.31
CA ARG A 326 -6.66 7.32 23.92
C ARG A 326 -5.82 6.34 23.10
N SER A 327 -6.44 5.64 22.15
CA SER A 327 -5.79 4.69 21.26
C SER A 327 -5.26 5.32 19.97
N ASN A 328 -5.39 6.64 19.78
CA ASN A 328 -4.87 7.39 18.65
C ASN A 328 -3.36 7.17 18.52
N ARG A 329 -2.90 7.05 17.28
CA ARG A 329 -1.47 7.01 16.99
C ARG A 329 -0.96 8.43 16.78
N LEU A 330 0.01 8.85 17.59
CA LEU A 330 0.74 10.08 17.36
C LEU A 330 1.69 9.89 16.18
N VAL A 331 1.66 10.83 15.24
CA VAL A 331 2.58 10.89 14.11
C VAL A 331 3.73 11.83 14.49
N ASP A 332 4.95 11.29 14.55
CA ASP A 332 6.19 12.03 14.88
C ASP A 332 7.16 11.89 13.70
N ASP A 333 6.91 12.65 12.64
CA ASP A 333 7.73 12.74 11.43
C ASP A 333 7.96 14.20 11.05
N LEU A 334 8.41 14.49 9.82
CA LEU A 334 8.63 15.86 9.34
C LEU A 334 7.36 16.54 8.81
N GLY A 335 6.25 15.82 8.77
CA GLY A 335 4.96 16.34 8.32
C GLY A 335 4.28 17.28 9.31
N LEU A 336 3.01 17.50 9.10
CA LEU A 336 2.15 18.22 10.03
C LEU A 336 1.91 17.38 11.30
N ASP A 337 1.90 18.04 12.45
CA ASP A 337 1.54 17.38 13.71
C ASP A 337 0.12 16.84 13.58
N SER A 338 -0.04 15.54 13.66
CA SER A 338 -1.32 14.87 13.49
C SER A 338 -1.44 13.62 14.34
N THR A 339 -2.69 13.20 14.53
CA THR A 339 -3.06 11.91 15.13
C THR A 339 -3.77 11.08 14.09
N GLU A 340 -3.54 9.78 14.10
CA GLU A 340 -4.28 8.85 13.26
C GLU A 340 -5.34 8.13 14.07
N GLU A 341 -6.59 8.31 13.67
CA GLU A 341 -7.78 7.62 14.20
C GLU A 341 -8.11 6.35 13.40
N PHE A 342 -7.65 6.26 12.15
CA PHE A 342 -7.80 5.07 11.30
C PHE A 342 -6.45 4.47 10.98
N MET A 343 -6.22 3.24 11.43
CA MET A 343 -5.00 2.47 11.20
C MET A 343 -5.31 1.19 10.43
N LEU A 344 -4.49 0.88 9.42
CA LEU A 344 -4.51 -0.42 8.77
C LEU A 344 -3.13 -1.05 8.77
N HIS A 345 -3.02 -2.26 9.32
CA HIS A 345 -1.81 -3.05 9.36
C HIS A 345 -1.96 -4.31 8.52
N TYR A 346 -0.98 -4.57 7.67
CA TYR A 346 -0.93 -5.72 6.77
C TYR A 346 0.19 -6.65 7.21
N ASN A 347 -0.13 -7.92 7.38
CA ASN A 347 0.82 -8.97 7.74
C ASN A 347 0.94 -9.99 6.61
N PHE A 348 2.18 -10.33 6.26
CA PHE A 348 2.50 -11.28 5.20
C PHE A 348 3.48 -12.34 5.74
N PRO A 349 3.01 -13.30 6.53
CA PRO A 349 3.86 -14.34 7.10
C PRO A 349 4.37 -15.30 6.03
N PRO A 350 5.54 -15.93 6.23
CA PRO A 350 6.16 -16.81 5.24
C PRO A 350 5.26 -17.98 4.81
N PHE A 351 4.43 -18.50 5.71
CA PHE A 351 3.53 -19.60 5.37
C PHE A 351 2.50 -19.26 4.29
N SER A 352 2.17 -17.96 4.10
CA SER A 352 1.21 -17.53 3.07
C SER A 352 1.67 -17.85 1.64
N THR A 353 2.96 -18.10 1.45
CA THR A 353 3.58 -18.54 0.18
C THR A 353 4.17 -19.94 0.28
N GLY A 354 3.93 -20.67 1.38
CA GLY A 354 4.52 -22.00 1.62
C GLY A 354 5.99 -21.96 2.01
N GLU A 355 6.53 -20.80 2.41
CA GLU A 355 7.92 -20.63 2.79
C GLU A 355 8.16 -20.85 4.28
N VAL A 356 9.35 -21.34 4.62
CA VAL A 356 9.85 -21.42 5.99
C VAL A 356 10.94 -20.37 6.16
N LYS A 357 10.64 -19.29 6.88
CA LYS A 357 11.59 -18.21 7.16
C LYS A 357 11.48 -17.76 8.62
N ARG A 358 12.59 -17.24 9.16
CA ARG A 358 12.59 -16.62 10.49
C ARG A 358 11.71 -15.36 10.48
N LEU A 359 10.78 -15.26 11.41
CA LEU A 359 9.99 -14.04 11.62
C LEU A 359 10.92 -12.89 12.06
N ARG A 360 10.80 -11.79 11.36
CA ARG A 360 11.51 -10.52 11.63
C ARG A 360 10.46 -9.43 11.87
N GLY A 361 10.89 -8.22 12.17
CA GLY A 361 9.97 -7.07 12.24
C GLY A 361 9.30 -6.78 10.88
N THR A 362 8.36 -5.83 10.87
CA THR A 362 7.59 -5.42 9.70
C THR A 362 8.51 -5.08 8.53
N SER A 363 8.27 -5.70 7.39
CA SER A 363 9.04 -5.49 6.17
C SER A 363 8.59 -4.24 5.40
N ARG A 364 9.47 -3.71 4.52
CA ARG A 364 9.11 -2.62 3.59
C ARG A 364 7.91 -2.97 2.71
N ARG A 365 7.75 -4.25 2.35
CA ARG A 365 6.60 -4.74 1.59
C ARG A 365 5.31 -4.63 2.39
N GLU A 366 5.33 -5.04 3.65
CA GLU A 366 4.16 -4.97 4.53
C GLU A 366 3.72 -3.53 4.76
N LEU A 367 4.65 -2.60 4.96
CA LEU A 367 4.34 -1.18 5.07
C LEU A 367 3.71 -0.62 3.78
N GLY A 368 4.26 -0.95 2.61
CA GLY A 368 3.74 -0.47 1.33
C GLY A 368 2.35 -1.01 1.00
N HIS A 369 2.12 -2.33 1.21
CA HIS A 369 0.81 -2.95 0.98
C HIS A 369 -0.24 -2.46 1.99
N GLY A 370 0.15 -2.31 3.25
CA GLY A 370 -0.72 -1.76 4.29
C GLY A 370 -1.12 -0.31 4.00
N ASN A 371 -0.18 0.53 3.55
CA ASN A 371 -0.46 1.91 3.19
C ASN A 371 -1.43 2.00 1.99
N LEU A 372 -1.25 1.16 0.96
CA LEU A 372 -2.19 1.12 -0.17
C LEU A 372 -3.60 0.73 0.28
N ALA A 373 -3.72 -0.28 1.13
CA ALA A 373 -5.02 -0.69 1.67
C ALA A 373 -5.64 0.38 2.60
N ARG A 374 -4.81 1.07 3.40
CA ARG A 374 -5.26 2.21 4.23
C ARG A 374 -5.78 3.35 3.36
N ARG A 375 -5.03 3.78 2.35
CA ARG A 375 -5.44 4.82 1.39
C ARG A 375 -6.74 4.46 0.67
N ALA A 376 -6.93 3.19 0.35
CA ALA A 376 -8.13 2.69 -0.30
C ALA A 376 -9.40 2.87 0.54
N LEU A 377 -9.29 2.73 1.87
CA LEU A 377 -10.44 2.68 2.78
C LEU A 377 -10.70 4.00 3.51
N VAL A 378 -9.65 4.80 3.78
CA VAL A 378 -9.74 5.96 4.68
C VAL A 378 -10.81 6.96 4.25
N GLY A 379 -10.97 7.21 2.94
CA GLY A 379 -11.97 8.14 2.40
C GLY A 379 -13.43 7.69 2.60
N THR A 380 -13.67 6.42 2.97
CA THR A 380 -15.02 5.91 3.26
C THR A 380 -15.33 5.80 4.75
N ILE A 381 -14.34 6.07 5.62
CA ILE A 381 -14.53 6.06 7.08
C ILE A 381 -15.34 7.29 7.51
N PRO A 382 -16.32 7.15 8.39
CA PRO A 382 -17.08 8.29 8.91
C PRO A 382 -16.18 9.24 9.72
N SER A 383 -16.58 10.51 9.79
CA SER A 383 -15.90 11.52 10.60
C SER A 383 -15.91 11.17 12.10
N GLN A 384 -14.97 11.75 12.86
CA GLN A 384 -14.94 11.61 14.33
C GLN A 384 -16.16 12.24 15.04
N GLU A 385 -16.87 13.11 14.37
CA GLU A 385 -18.12 13.68 14.88
C GLU A 385 -19.28 12.68 14.75
N GLU A 386 -19.31 11.93 13.65
CA GLU A 386 -20.35 10.92 13.38
C GLU A 386 -20.06 9.60 14.08
N PHE A 387 -18.78 9.20 14.13
CA PHE A 387 -18.34 7.92 14.68
C PHE A 387 -17.05 8.08 15.49
N PRO A 388 -17.13 8.48 16.77
CA PRO A 388 -15.98 8.90 17.59
C PRO A 388 -15.11 7.73 18.11
N TYR A 389 -14.80 6.77 17.25
CA TYR A 389 -13.92 5.64 17.56
C TYR A 389 -12.59 5.77 16.83
N VAL A 390 -11.55 5.31 17.51
CA VAL A 390 -10.30 4.93 16.84
C VAL A 390 -10.51 3.55 16.25
N ILE A 391 -10.19 3.41 14.96
CA ILE A 391 -10.43 2.18 14.21
C ILE A 391 -9.08 1.57 13.82
N ARG A 392 -8.87 0.31 14.19
CA ARG A 392 -7.71 -0.46 13.74
C ARG A 392 -8.17 -1.66 12.92
N VAL A 393 -7.75 -1.73 11.66
CA VAL A 393 -7.92 -2.90 10.81
C VAL A 393 -6.58 -3.65 10.73
N VAL A 394 -6.62 -4.96 10.87
CA VAL A 394 -5.48 -5.85 10.61
C VAL A 394 -5.86 -6.80 9.49
N ALA A 395 -5.03 -6.87 8.47
CA ALA A 395 -5.18 -7.79 7.35
C ALA A 395 -4.10 -8.90 7.46
N GLU A 396 -4.52 -10.10 7.83
CA GLU A 396 -3.67 -11.29 7.95
C GLU A 396 -3.72 -12.08 6.64
N THR A 397 -2.62 -12.14 5.91
CA THR A 397 -2.54 -12.92 4.67
C THR A 397 -2.36 -14.40 5.02
N LEU A 398 -3.37 -15.23 4.75
CA LEU A 398 -3.36 -16.66 5.04
C LEU A 398 -2.77 -17.46 3.88
N GLU A 399 -3.07 -17.05 2.63
CA GLU A 399 -2.54 -17.64 1.41
C GLU A 399 -2.38 -16.56 0.33
N SER A 400 -1.38 -16.71 -0.55
CA SER A 400 -1.11 -15.74 -1.61
C SER A 400 -0.68 -16.38 -2.93
N ASN A 401 -1.50 -16.15 -3.97
CA ASN A 401 -1.16 -16.37 -5.37
C ASN A 401 -1.63 -15.19 -6.23
N GLY A 402 -0.96 -14.04 -6.07
CA GLY A 402 -1.29 -12.78 -6.74
C GLY A 402 -2.17 -11.86 -5.91
N SER A 403 -1.68 -10.64 -5.74
CA SER A 403 -2.30 -9.47 -5.10
C SER A 403 -3.07 -9.71 -3.80
N SER A 404 -2.35 -10.12 -2.76
CA SER A 404 -2.88 -10.15 -1.39
C SER A 404 -3.27 -8.76 -0.86
N SER A 405 -2.62 -7.67 -1.34
CA SER A 405 -3.01 -6.30 -0.95
C SER A 405 -4.43 -5.93 -1.39
N MET A 406 -4.86 -6.36 -2.57
CA MET A 406 -6.23 -6.11 -3.05
C MET A 406 -7.25 -7.00 -2.32
N ALA A 407 -6.89 -8.22 -1.96
CA ALA A 407 -7.70 -9.05 -1.06
C ALA A 407 -7.81 -8.41 0.34
N SER A 408 -6.75 -7.74 0.83
CA SER A 408 -6.76 -7.02 2.11
C SER A 408 -7.70 -5.82 2.11
N VAL A 409 -7.82 -5.10 0.99
CA VAL A 409 -8.83 -4.03 0.83
C VAL A 409 -10.24 -4.60 0.98
N CYS A 410 -10.55 -5.69 0.27
CA CYS A 410 -11.87 -6.32 0.33
C CYS A 410 -12.17 -6.88 1.74
N ALA A 411 -11.23 -7.61 2.35
CA ALA A 411 -11.37 -8.14 3.70
C ALA A 411 -11.50 -7.02 4.76
N GLY A 412 -10.72 -5.96 4.62
CA GLY A 412 -10.78 -4.78 5.48
C GLY A 412 -12.12 -4.06 5.38
N SER A 413 -12.61 -3.81 4.17
CA SER A 413 -13.94 -3.22 3.93
C SER A 413 -15.06 -4.07 4.57
N LEU A 414 -15.03 -5.38 4.37
CA LEU A 414 -16.00 -6.31 4.95
C LEU A 414 -15.90 -6.35 6.48
N SER A 415 -14.70 -6.37 7.06
CA SER A 415 -14.52 -6.39 8.51
C SER A 415 -14.98 -5.11 9.20
N LEU A 416 -14.85 -3.96 8.54
CA LEU A 416 -15.41 -2.68 8.99
C LEU A 416 -16.94 -2.73 9.02
N MET A 417 -17.56 -3.22 7.95
CA MET A 417 -19.00 -3.38 7.86
C MET A 417 -19.53 -4.42 8.87
N ASP A 418 -18.79 -5.51 9.09
CA ASP A 418 -19.16 -6.53 10.10
C ASP A 418 -19.05 -6.00 11.53
N ALA A 419 -18.14 -5.06 11.81
CA ALA A 419 -18.05 -4.36 13.10
C ALA A 419 -19.20 -3.36 13.34
N GLY A 420 -19.99 -3.04 12.32
CA GLY A 420 -21.03 -2.01 12.38
C GLY A 420 -20.49 -0.59 12.19
N VAL A 421 -19.28 -0.42 11.63
CA VAL A 421 -18.77 0.91 11.26
C VAL A 421 -19.62 1.44 10.10
N PRO A 422 -20.25 2.63 10.22
CA PRO A 422 -21.10 3.17 9.16
C PRO A 422 -20.27 3.77 8.02
N VAL A 423 -19.49 2.91 7.34
CA VAL A 423 -18.71 3.33 6.17
C VAL A 423 -19.62 3.90 5.09
N ARG A 424 -19.18 4.96 4.40
CA ARG A 424 -19.94 5.62 3.34
C ARG A 424 -20.30 4.65 2.21
N ALA A 425 -19.37 3.81 1.81
CA ALA A 425 -19.57 2.79 0.79
C ALA A 425 -18.58 1.64 0.96
N PRO A 426 -18.90 0.42 0.51
CA PRO A 426 -17.95 -0.68 0.44
C PRO A 426 -16.88 -0.41 -0.64
N VAL A 427 -15.65 -0.84 -0.36
CA VAL A 427 -14.51 -0.69 -1.25
C VAL A 427 -14.01 -2.07 -1.68
N ALA A 428 -13.79 -2.25 -2.98
CA ALA A 428 -13.12 -3.41 -3.54
C ALA A 428 -11.81 -3.04 -4.20
N GLY A 429 -10.90 -4.02 -4.27
CA GLY A 429 -9.61 -3.89 -4.94
C GLY A 429 -9.38 -4.99 -5.97
N ILE A 430 -8.78 -4.62 -7.09
CA ILE A 430 -8.40 -5.55 -8.16
C ILE A 430 -6.97 -5.29 -8.62
N ALA A 431 -6.22 -6.35 -8.92
CA ALA A 431 -4.91 -6.25 -9.54
C ALA A 431 -5.01 -6.61 -11.02
N MET A 432 -4.46 -5.72 -11.83
CA MET A 432 -4.43 -5.81 -13.28
C MET A 432 -3.00 -6.03 -13.75
N GLY A 433 -2.84 -6.63 -14.92
CA GLY A 433 -1.57 -6.79 -15.59
C GLY A 433 -1.66 -6.43 -17.07
N LEU A 434 -0.49 -6.29 -17.67
CA LEU A 434 -0.35 -6.09 -19.12
C LEU A 434 0.70 -7.07 -19.66
N VAL A 435 0.38 -7.69 -20.77
CA VAL A 435 1.34 -8.42 -21.61
C VAL A 435 1.36 -7.75 -22.98
N MET A 436 2.54 -7.34 -23.46
CA MET A 436 2.70 -6.59 -24.69
C MET A 436 3.81 -7.19 -25.55
N GLU A 437 3.51 -7.51 -26.82
CA GLU A 437 4.45 -8.03 -27.81
C GLU A 437 4.39 -7.17 -29.07
N GLY A 438 5.33 -6.25 -29.21
CA GLY A 438 5.28 -5.21 -30.23
C GLY A 438 4.03 -4.33 -30.07
N ASP A 439 3.20 -4.25 -31.11
CA ASP A 439 1.96 -3.48 -31.09
C ASP A 439 0.75 -4.27 -30.53
N ARG A 440 0.92 -5.57 -30.28
CA ARG A 440 -0.14 -6.42 -29.70
C ARG A 440 -0.06 -6.43 -28.19
N TYR A 441 -1.18 -6.26 -27.52
CA TYR A 441 -1.23 -6.32 -26.06
C TYR A 441 -2.53 -6.94 -25.55
N LYS A 442 -2.47 -7.46 -24.33
CA LYS A 442 -3.63 -7.94 -23.55
C LYS A 442 -3.55 -7.39 -22.14
N ILE A 443 -4.68 -6.88 -21.67
CA ILE A 443 -4.88 -6.45 -20.30
C ILE A 443 -5.48 -7.61 -19.54
N LEU A 444 -4.89 -7.96 -18.39
CA LEU A 444 -5.30 -9.08 -17.55
C LEU A 444 -5.98 -8.58 -16.29
N SER A 445 -7.18 -9.10 -16.00
CA SER A 445 -7.87 -8.89 -14.72
C SER A 445 -7.46 -9.93 -13.69
N ASP A 446 -7.31 -9.53 -12.43
CA ASP A 446 -7.00 -10.43 -11.32
C ASP A 446 -5.79 -11.34 -11.61
N ILE A 447 -4.62 -10.72 -11.70
CA ILE A 447 -3.38 -11.41 -12.06
C ILE A 447 -2.89 -12.38 -10.97
N LEU A 448 -2.29 -13.49 -11.43
CA LEU A 448 -1.54 -14.43 -10.62
C LEU A 448 -0.14 -13.90 -10.30
N GLY A 449 0.53 -14.50 -9.32
CA GLY A 449 1.91 -14.14 -8.98
C GLY A 449 2.90 -14.38 -10.13
N SER A 450 2.70 -15.39 -10.98
CA SER A 450 3.49 -15.63 -12.18
C SER A 450 3.25 -14.57 -13.26
N GLU A 451 2.02 -14.10 -13.41
CA GLU A 451 1.66 -13.05 -14.37
C GLU A 451 2.18 -11.66 -13.94
N ASP A 452 2.22 -11.38 -12.63
CA ASP A 452 2.91 -10.21 -12.09
C ASP A 452 4.42 -10.26 -12.40
N ALA A 453 5.07 -11.41 -12.18
CA ALA A 453 6.50 -11.56 -12.42
C ALA A 453 6.90 -11.43 -13.91
N LEU A 454 6.08 -11.98 -14.81
CA LEU A 454 6.37 -12.09 -16.25
C LEU A 454 5.67 -11.01 -17.11
N GLY A 455 4.78 -10.22 -16.52
CA GLY A 455 4.07 -9.12 -17.19
C GLY A 455 4.91 -7.85 -17.32
N ASP A 456 4.43 -6.95 -18.15
CA ASP A 456 5.09 -5.68 -18.51
C ASP A 456 4.62 -4.49 -17.67
N MET A 457 3.47 -4.61 -17.06
CA MET A 457 2.90 -3.66 -16.10
C MET A 457 2.06 -4.42 -15.09
N ASP A 458 2.14 -4.05 -13.82
CA ASP A 458 1.14 -4.39 -12.83
C ASP A 458 0.55 -3.11 -12.25
N PHE A 459 -0.77 -3.10 -12.08
CA PHE A 459 -1.40 -2.01 -11.38
C PHE A 459 -2.59 -2.49 -10.55
N LYS A 460 -2.78 -1.81 -9.46
CA LYS A 460 -3.77 -2.11 -8.45
C LYS A 460 -4.72 -0.95 -8.38
N VAL A 461 -6.01 -1.22 -8.55
CA VAL A 461 -7.07 -0.22 -8.50
C VAL A 461 -8.04 -0.59 -7.40
N THR A 462 -8.34 0.37 -6.55
CA THR A 462 -9.37 0.23 -5.51
C THR A 462 -10.44 1.29 -5.70
N GLY A 463 -11.63 1.02 -5.23
CA GLY A 463 -12.71 2.02 -5.25
C GLY A 463 -14.05 1.45 -4.83
N THR A 464 -15.00 2.37 -4.74
CA THR A 464 -16.43 2.09 -4.54
C THR A 464 -17.12 1.84 -5.87
N ALA A 465 -18.43 1.82 -5.90
CA ALA A 465 -19.20 1.79 -7.15
C ALA A 465 -19.02 3.08 -7.95
N ASP A 466 -18.81 4.21 -7.29
CA ASP A 466 -18.83 5.54 -7.88
C ASP A 466 -17.47 5.96 -8.47
N GLY A 467 -16.34 5.61 -7.81
CA GLY A 467 -15.04 6.04 -8.28
C GLY A 467 -13.85 5.32 -7.65
N VAL A 468 -12.66 5.75 -8.05
CA VAL A 468 -11.37 5.26 -7.59
C VAL A 468 -11.03 5.87 -6.23
N THR A 469 -10.60 5.04 -5.27
CA THR A 469 -10.13 5.49 -3.94
C THR A 469 -8.62 5.39 -3.77
N ALA A 470 -7.97 4.42 -4.43
CA ALA A 470 -6.52 4.38 -4.51
C ALA A 470 -6.06 3.63 -5.77
N LEU A 471 -4.84 3.96 -6.21
CA LEU A 471 -4.21 3.37 -7.38
C LEU A 471 -2.72 3.22 -7.12
N GLN A 472 -2.15 2.08 -7.52
CA GLN A 472 -0.71 1.87 -7.56
C GLN A 472 -0.34 1.18 -8.87
N MET A 473 0.61 1.75 -9.63
CA MET A 473 1.05 1.22 -10.91
C MET A 473 2.57 1.14 -10.93
N ASP A 474 3.09 0.01 -11.39
CA ASP A 474 4.49 -0.24 -11.68
C ASP A 474 4.63 -0.64 -13.15
N ILE A 475 5.38 0.16 -13.91
CA ILE A 475 5.60 -0.05 -15.35
C ILE A 475 7.01 -0.58 -15.55
N LYS A 476 7.13 -1.71 -16.26
CA LYS A 476 8.38 -2.44 -16.45
C LYS A 476 8.98 -2.26 -17.85
N ILE A 477 8.20 -1.62 -18.74
CA ILE A 477 8.58 -1.36 -20.14
C ILE A 477 8.32 0.10 -20.50
N THR A 478 8.91 0.57 -21.59
CA THR A 478 8.55 1.84 -22.24
C THR A 478 7.41 1.62 -23.24
N GLY A 479 6.67 2.68 -23.57
CA GLY A 479 5.65 2.64 -24.65
C GLY A 479 4.22 2.38 -24.19
N ILE A 480 3.91 2.39 -22.89
CA ILE A 480 2.54 2.38 -22.40
C ILE A 480 1.93 3.74 -22.68
N THR A 481 0.91 3.75 -23.53
CA THR A 481 0.20 4.97 -23.94
C THR A 481 -0.96 5.31 -23.00
N PRO A 482 -1.42 6.58 -22.95
CA PRO A 482 -2.65 6.95 -22.25
C PRO A 482 -3.88 6.14 -22.68
N ALA A 483 -3.93 5.73 -23.96
CA ALA A 483 -5.01 4.90 -24.48
C ALA A 483 -5.03 3.50 -23.84
N ILE A 484 -3.86 2.87 -23.65
CA ILE A 484 -3.71 1.59 -22.95
C ILE A 484 -4.11 1.76 -21.48
N MET A 485 -3.66 2.83 -20.81
CA MET A 485 -4.03 3.12 -19.41
C MET A 485 -5.54 3.30 -19.26
N ARG A 486 -6.18 4.02 -20.19
CA ARG A 486 -7.63 4.20 -20.17
C ARG A 486 -8.40 2.89 -20.30
N GLN A 487 -7.98 2.01 -21.23
CA GLN A 487 -8.56 0.67 -21.39
C GLN A 487 -8.35 -0.20 -20.14
N ALA A 488 -7.16 -0.12 -19.53
CA ALA A 488 -6.82 -0.87 -18.34
C ALA A 488 -7.66 -0.44 -17.15
N LEU A 489 -7.85 0.86 -16.93
CA LEU A 489 -8.71 1.39 -15.87
C LEU A 489 -10.18 1.05 -16.09
N GLU A 490 -10.67 1.11 -17.35
CA GLU A 490 -12.03 0.70 -17.67
C GLU A 490 -12.27 -0.81 -17.43
N GLN A 491 -11.29 -1.65 -17.75
CA GLN A 491 -11.37 -3.08 -17.44
C GLN A 491 -11.29 -3.32 -15.91
N ALA A 492 -10.46 -2.57 -15.18
CA ALA A 492 -10.38 -2.59 -13.73
C ALA A 492 -11.72 -2.19 -13.08
N LYS A 493 -12.40 -1.17 -13.64
CA LYS A 493 -13.74 -0.75 -13.19
C LYS A 493 -14.74 -1.90 -13.27
N ARG A 494 -14.82 -2.59 -14.42
CA ARG A 494 -15.70 -3.76 -14.55
C ARG A 494 -15.37 -4.84 -13.52
N GLY A 495 -14.09 -5.13 -13.33
CA GLY A 495 -13.63 -6.11 -12.32
C GLY A 495 -13.95 -5.68 -10.90
N ARG A 496 -13.74 -4.40 -10.55
CA ARG A 496 -14.09 -3.82 -9.25
C ARG A 496 -15.58 -3.96 -8.95
N LEU A 497 -16.44 -3.60 -9.90
CA LEU A 497 -17.90 -3.70 -9.77
C LEU A 497 -18.35 -5.18 -9.60
N HIS A 498 -17.71 -6.12 -10.31
CA HIS A 498 -17.97 -7.55 -10.11
C HIS A 498 -17.61 -7.99 -8.67
N ILE A 499 -16.44 -7.58 -8.15
CA ILE A 499 -16.02 -7.92 -6.79
C ILE A 499 -16.98 -7.30 -5.76
N LEU A 500 -17.36 -6.04 -5.92
CA LEU A 500 -18.35 -5.37 -5.06
C LEU A 500 -19.69 -6.11 -5.03
N ALA A 501 -20.17 -6.58 -6.18
CA ALA A 501 -21.39 -7.38 -6.24
C ALA A 501 -21.28 -8.68 -5.43
N ARG A 502 -20.13 -9.39 -5.52
CA ARG A 502 -19.87 -10.58 -4.71
C ARG A 502 -19.76 -10.28 -3.21
N MET A 503 -19.17 -9.13 -2.85
CA MET A 503 -19.12 -8.67 -1.45
C MET A 503 -20.53 -8.37 -0.92
N ALA A 504 -21.38 -7.74 -1.72
CA ALA A 504 -22.76 -7.41 -1.35
C ALA A 504 -23.66 -8.64 -1.15
N GLU A 505 -23.38 -9.74 -1.85
CA GLU A 505 -24.08 -11.03 -1.62
C GLU A 505 -23.79 -11.59 -0.22
N ALA A 506 -22.56 -11.39 0.30
CA ALA A 506 -22.17 -11.86 1.63
C ALA A 506 -22.57 -10.89 2.74
N LEU A 507 -22.39 -9.58 2.50
CA LEU A 507 -22.73 -8.51 3.44
C LEU A 507 -23.13 -7.26 2.64
N PRO A 508 -24.43 -6.96 2.53
CA PRO A 508 -24.94 -5.89 1.65
C PRO A 508 -24.61 -4.47 2.13
N GLY A 509 -24.21 -4.31 3.37
CA GLY A 509 -23.84 -3.03 3.99
C GLY A 509 -23.39 -3.21 5.42
N PRO A 510 -23.05 -2.12 6.11
CA PRO A 510 -22.70 -2.16 7.53
C PRO A 510 -23.81 -2.81 8.37
N ARG A 511 -23.42 -3.59 9.37
CA ARG A 511 -24.39 -4.10 10.33
C ARG A 511 -25.08 -2.92 11.03
N PRO A 512 -26.39 -3.03 11.30
CA PRO A 512 -27.16 -1.92 11.89
C PRO A 512 -26.75 -1.61 13.34
N GLU A 513 -26.13 -2.57 14.02
CA GLU A 513 -25.65 -2.44 15.40
C GLU A 513 -24.16 -2.75 15.46
N LEU A 514 -23.45 -2.05 16.34
CA LEU A 514 -22.08 -2.39 16.69
C LEU A 514 -22.02 -3.79 17.31
N SER A 515 -20.89 -4.47 17.10
CA SER A 515 -20.59 -5.70 17.82
C SER A 515 -20.85 -5.57 19.32
N ALA A 516 -21.40 -6.60 19.94
CA ALA A 516 -21.63 -6.63 21.39
C ALA A 516 -20.32 -6.50 22.20
N ARG A 517 -19.17 -6.74 21.56
CA ARG A 517 -17.82 -6.62 22.16
C ARG A 517 -17.21 -5.23 21.99
N ALA A 518 -17.77 -4.39 21.10
CA ALA A 518 -17.27 -3.04 20.92
C ALA A 518 -17.66 -2.16 22.11
N PRO A 519 -16.77 -1.28 22.60
CA PRO A 519 -17.10 -0.35 23.65
C PRO A 519 -18.24 0.58 23.20
N ARG A 520 -19.25 0.76 24.04
CA ARG A 520 -20.33 1.71 23.78
C ARG A 520 -19.90 3.11 24.16
N ILE A 521 -20.31 4.12 23.38
CA ILE A 521 -20.03 5.52 23.66
C ILE A 521 -21.34 6.20 24.05
N LEU A 522 -21.34 6.80 25.24
CA LEU A 522 -22.35 7.80 25.63
C LEU A 522 -21.71 9.18 25.56
N GLN A 523 -22.37 10.12 24.94
CA GLN A 523 -21.94 11.52 24.94
C GLN A 523 -22.79 12.37 25.86
N VAL A 524 -22.11 13.22 26.62
CA VAL A 524 -22.76 14.24 27.48
C VAL A 524 -22.12 15.58 27.16
N ARG A 525 -22.90 16.61 26.94
CA ARG A 525 -22.39 17.97 26.77
C ARG A 525 -22.48 18.73 28.07
N ILE A 526 -21.37 19.24 28.54
CA ILE A 526 -21.25 20.04 29.75
C ILE A 526 -20.79 21.46 29.41
N PRO A 527 -21.11 22.46 30.25
CA PRO A 527 -20.52 23.79 30.09
C PRO A 527 -19.00 23.75 30.16
N VAL A 528 -18.32 24.52 29.31
CA VAL A 528 -16.83 24.52 29.19
C VAL A 528 -16.16 24.90 30.51
N ASP A 529 -16.76 25.82 31.29
CA ASP A 529 -16.30 26.21 32.63
C ASP A 529 -16.38 25.07 33.67
N LYS A 530 -17.15 23.99 33.39
CA LYS A 530 -17.30 22.82 34.26
C LYS A 530 -16.32 21.68 33.93
N ILE A 531 -15.54 21.79 32.86
CA ILE A 531 -14.52 20.78 32.49
C ILE A 531 -13.58 20.51 33.68
N GLY A 532 -13.10 21.57 34.35
CA GLY A 532 -12.26 21.45 35.51
C GLY A 532 -12.88 20.69 36.68
N VAL A 533 -14.21 20.71 36.82
CA VAL A 533 -14.98 19.98 37.88
C VAL A 533 -14.99 18.49 37.57
N VAL A 534 -15.17 18.11 36.31
CA VAL A 534 -15.20 16.70 35.89
C VAL A 534 -13.79 16.08 35.98
N ILE A 535 -12.74 16.82 35.61
CA ILE A 535 -11.36 16.36 35.70
C ILE A 535 -10.92 16.30 37.17
N GLY A 536 -11.23 17.33 37.95
CA GLY A 536 -10.82 17.49 39.35
C GLY A 536 -9.33 17.77 39.55
N PRO A 537 -8.91 18.20 40.76
CA PRO A 537 -7.52 18.50 41.05
C PRO A 537 -6.59 17.30 40.77
N GLY A 538 -5.60 17.50 39.89
CA GLY A 538 -4.67 16.45 39.49
C GLY A 538 -5.34 15.21 38.85
N GLY A 539 -6.53 15.35 38.28
CA GLY A 539 -7.30 14.27 37.65
C GLY A 539 -7.95 13.30 38.65
N LYS A 540 -8.15 13.70 39.90
CA LYS A 540 -8.73 12.82 40.92
C LYS A 540 -10.17 12.44 40.61
N GLN A 541 -10.99 13.42 40.25
CA GLN A 541 -12.41 13.20 40.01
C GLN A 541 -12.67 12.29 38.80
N ILE A 542 -11.96 12.50 37.72
CA ILE A 542 -12.11 11.67 36.52
C ILE A 542 -11.69 10.22 36.80
N ARG A 543 -10.64 9.98 37.61
CA ARG A 543 -10.25 8.62 38.00
C ARG A 543 -11.29 7.93 38.91
N GLU A 544 -11.96 8.68 39.77
CA GLU A 544 -13.08 8.16 40.60
C GLU A 544 -14.29 7.77 39.74
N LEU A 545 -14.58 8.56 38.71
CA LEU A 545 -15.64 8.25 37.75
C LEU A 545 -15.27 7.03 36.89
N GLU A 546 -14.02 6.93 36.42
CA GLU A 546 -13.54 5.79 35.64
C GLU A 546 -13.50 4.48 36.45
N ALA A 547 -13.32 4.55 37.76
CA ALA A 547 -13.37 3.38 38.65
C ALA A 547 -14.74 2.68 38.67
N LEU A 548 -15.81 3.32 38.15
CA LEU A 548 -17.12 2.70 37.95
C LEU A 548 -17.19 1.74 36.76
N GLY A 549 -16.09 1.60 35.98
CA GLY A 549 -16.03 0.66 34.85
C GLY A 549 -16.19 1.31 33.47
N ALA A 550 -15.86 2.60 33.33
CA ALA A 550 -15.85 3.30 32.06
C ALA A 550 -14.54 4.08 31.86
N THR A 551 -14.22 4.36 30.61
CA THR A 551 -13.14 5.30 30.22
C THR A 551 -13.80 6.62 29.83
N ILE A 552 -13.21 7.75 30.26
CA ILE A 552 -13.79 9.09 30.04
C ILE A 552 -12.79 9.94 29.23
N GLU A 553 -13.29 10.56 28.16
CA GLU A 553 -12.59 11.57 27.40
C GLU A 553 -13.34 12.88 27.49
N VAL A 554 -12.64 13.97 27.83
CA VAL A 554 -13.23 15.30 27.96
C VAL A 554 -12.59 16.19 26.90
N LEU A 555 -13.41 16.70 25.97
CA LEU A 555 -12.99 17.58 24.90
C LEU A 555 -13.07 19.05 25.33
N GLU A 556 -12.30 19.91 24.65
CA GLU A 556 -12.20 21.34 24.98
C GLU A 556 -13.52 22.11 24.75
N ASP A 557 -14.40 21.59 23.90
CA ASP A 557 -15.73 22.15 23.62
C ASP A 557 -16.80 21.81 24.67
N GLY A 558 -16.43 21.04 25.71
CA GLY A 558 -17.32 20.54 26.75
C GLY A 558 -18.03 19.23 26.40
N THR A 559 -17.70 18.58 25.32
CA THR A 559 -18.18 17.23 25.03
C THR A 559 -17.44 16.22 25.89
N VAL A 560 -18.20 15.40 26.64
CA VAL A 560 -17.64 14.27 27.43
C VAL A 560 -18.09 12.97 26.79
N ARG A 561 -17.14 12.15 26.37
CA ARG A 561 -17.36 10.81 25.83
C ARG A 561 -17.08 9.77 26.90
N ILE A 562 -18.02 8.87 27.11
CA ILE A 562 -17.97 7.80 28.11
C ILE A 562 -17.97 6.47 27.36
N TYR A 563 -16.87 5.74 27.45
CA TYR A 563 -16.67 4.45 26.78
C TYR A 563 -16.78 3.32 27.78
N SER A 564 -17.69 2.37 27.57
CA SER A 564 -17.82 1.18 28.41
C SER A 564 -18.41 0.01 27.62
N GLU A 565 -17.97 -1.21 27.92
CA GLU A 565 -18.62 -2.44 27.46
C GLU A 565 -19.90 -2.73 28.26
N ASP A 566 -20.03 -2.15 29.47
CA ASP A 566 -21.18 -2.27 30.35
C ASP A 566 -22.06 -1.01 30.27
N SER A 567 -23.26 -1.17 29.76
CA SER A 567 -24.23 -0.09 29.63
C SER A 567 -24.70 0.47 30.98
N GLU A 568 -24.72 -0.34 32.07
CA GLU A 568 -25.09 0.14 33.41
C GLU A 568 -23.98 1.04 33.95
N ALA A 569 -22.73 0.62 33.83
CA ALA A 569 -21.55 1.43 34.21
C ALA A 569 -21.51 2.75 33.46
N ALA A 570 -21.71 2.73 32.11
CA ALA A 570 -21.76 3.94 31.32
C ALA A 570 -22.87 4.92 31.75
N ASN A 571 -24.07 4.41 32.02
CA ASN A 571 -25.17 5.22 32.50
C ASN A 571 -24.94 5.78 33.91
N ALA A 572 -24.32 5.01 34.80
CA ALA A 572 -23.95 5.47 36.16
C ALA A 572 -22.93 6.63 36.09
N VAL A 573 -21.92 6.51 35.24
CA VAL A 573 -20.94 7.58 35.01
C VAL A 573 -21.58 8.81 34.40
N ARG A 574 -22.48 8.64 33.42
CA ARG A 574 -23.25 9.75 32.84
C ARG A 574 -24.02 10.50 33.87
N ALA A 575 -24.82 9.79 34.69
CA ALA A 575 -25.62 10.39 35.74
C ALA A 575 -24.77 11.17 36.74
N GLN A 576 -23.59 10.66 37.12
CA GLN A 576 -22.66 11.39 38.01
C GLN A 576 -22.06 12.64 37.36
N ILE A 577 -21.68 12.59 36.06
CA ILE A 577 -21.21 13.76 35.36
C ILE A 577 -22.29 14.83 35.24
N GLU A 578 -23.52 14.44 34.89
CA GLU A 578 -24.66 15.33 34.84
C GLU A 578 -24.92 15.98 36.20
N ALA A 579 -24.86 15.20 37.30
CA ALA A 579 -25.03 15.72 38.66
C ALA A 579 -23.90 16.70 39.07
N LEU A 580 -22.64 16.41 38.72
CA LEU A 580 -21.50 17.28 39.03
C LEU A 580 -21.52 18.60 38.25
N THR A 581 -22.10 18.60 37.06
CA THR A 581 -22.12 19.75 36.17
C THR A 581 -23.48 20.47 36.13
N ALA A 582 -24.45 19.96 36.85
CA ALA A 582 -25.77 20.55 36.94
C ALA A 582 -25.71 22.02 37.39
N THR A 583 -26.40 22.88 36.64
CA THR A 583 -26.59 24.28 37.00
C THR A 583 -28.05 24.49 37.35
N ALA A 584 -28.31 25.24 38.45
CA ALA A 584 -29.67 25.51 38.86
C ALA A 584 -30.37 26.36 37.80
N GLU A 585 -31.52 25.90 37.32
CA GLU A 585 -32.37 26.60 36.36
C GLU A 585 -33.51 27.31 37.11
N VAL A 586 -33.74 28.58 36.75
CA VAL A 586 -34.82 29.37 37.38
C VAL A 586 -36.19 28.76 37.07
N GLY A 587 -36.91 28.43 38.12
CA GLY A 587 -38.26 27.81 38.01
C GLY A 587 -38.29 26.30 38.15
N LYS A 588 -37.14 25.60 38.32
CA LYS A 588 -37.10 24.18 38.68
C LYS A 588 -36.92 23.97 40.19
N GLU A 589 -37.56 22.95 40.71
CA GLU A 589 -37.38 22.50 42.11
C GLU A 589 -36.24 21.49 42.17
N TYR A 590 -35.35 21.64 43.16
CA TYR A 590 -34.19 20.77 43.39
C TYR A 590 -34.17 20.29 44.85
N ASP A 591 -33.91 19.01 45.04
CA ASP A 591 -33.56 18.49 46.38
C ASP A 591 -32.09 18.84 46.66
N GLY A 592 -31.82 19.59 47.69
CA GLY A 592 -30.49 20.06 48.06
C GLY A 592 -30.16 19.82 49.52
N VAL A 593 -28.87 19.59 49.80
CA VAL A 593 -28.32 19.53 51.15
C VAL A 593 -27.65 20.87 51.47
N VAL A 594 -28.02 21.47 52.61
CA VAL A 594 -27.40 22.71 53.08
C VAL A 594 -25.93 22.46 53.44
N ALA A 595 -25.04 22.96 52.61
CA ALA A 595 -23.59 22.79 52.79
C ALA A 595 -23.01 23.78 53.81
N LYS A 596 -23.59 25.00 53.93
CA LYS A 596 -23.13 26.02 54.86
C LYS A 596 -24.25 27.01 55.13
N VAL A 597 -24.43 27.35 56.41
CA VAL A 597 -25.29 28.47 56.83
C VAL A 597 -24.39 29.68 57.04
N THR A 598 -24.62 30.77 56.29
CA THR A 598 -23.95 32.07 56.52
C THR A 598 -24.94 32.97 57.28
N GLU A 599 -24.43 33.68 58.30
CA GLU A 599 -25.18 34.67 59.03
C GLU A 599 -25.64 35.85 58.16
#